data_7688b005fd844412f82cc7697ee0ded3
#
_entry.id   7688b005fd844412f82cc7697ee0ded3
#
_cell.length_a   1.000
_cell.length_b   1.000
_cell.length_c   1.000
_cell.angle_alpha   90.00
_cell.angle_beta   90.00
_cell.angle_gamma   90.00
#
_symmetry.space_group_name_H-M   'P 1'
#
loop_
_entity.id
_entity.type
_entity.pdbx_description
1 polymer ?
#
loop_
_entity_poly.entity_id
_entity_poly.type
_entity_poly.pdbx_seq_one_letter_code
_entity_poly.pdbx_strand_id
1 'polypeptide(L)'
;MVEFDDGLAEAIGGAVQARREDAVSLLQELVRVPSVTGEEGAVGAVVERAFSERRLDVDTWEATREETEPYREHVGEQSSYANRPNVAGTRRGTGGGRSMLLNAHTDTVDPGDPAAWRGDPLSGTLEGDLLYGRGSCDMKGGLVTHLSRSTPSLISVSDCAVTLPWRRL
;
A
#
# COMPACT_ATOMS: atom_id res chain seq x y z
N MET A 1 3.97 -0.15 29.89
CA MET A 1 3.72 -1.39 29.11
C MET A 1 2.21 -1.48 29.02
N VAL A 2 1.63 -1.40 27.85
CA VAL A 2 0.16 -1.56 27.69
C VAL A 2 -0.08 -3.05 27.71
N GLU A 3 -0.72 -3.58 28.78
CA GLU A 3 -1.24 -4.93 28.76
C GLU A 3 -2.34 -4.99 27.72
N PHE A 4 -2.15 -5.79 26.68
CA PHE A 4 -3.23 -6.12 25.75
C PHE A 4 -4.18 -7.08 26.47
N ASP A 5 -5.42 -6.65 26.64
CA ASP A 5 -6.51 -7.52 27.06
C ASP A 5 -6.70 -8.65 26.04
N ASP A 6 -6.73 -9.90 26.52
CA ASP A 6 -6.91 -11.08 25.66
C ASP A 6 -8.18 -10.98 24.80
N GLY A 7 -9.26 -10.39 25.31
CA GLY A 7 -10.48 -10.13 24.57
C GLY A 7 -10.31 -9.15 23.41
N LEU A 8 -9.43 -8.14 23.55
CA LEU A 8 -9.10 -7.20 22.47
C LEU A 8 -8.29 -7.91 21.38
N ALA A 9 -7.32 -8.74 21.75
CA ALA A 9 -6.52 -9.50 20.80
C ALA A 9 -7.38 -10.46 19.96
N GLU A 10 -8.33 -11.16 20.58
CA GLU A 10 -9.28 -12.03 19.89
C GLU A 10 -10.22 -11.25 18.95
N ALA A 11 -10.75 -10.13 19.40
CA ALA A 11 -11.60 -9.26 18.58
C ALA A 11 -10.85 -8.73 17.36
N ILE A 12 -9.59 -8.31 17.50
CA ILE A 12 -8.74 -7.86 16.39
C ILE A 12 -8.48 -9.03 15.43
N GLY A 13 -8.13 -10.21 15.96
CA GLY A 13 -7.89 -11.41 15.15
C GLY A 13 -9.11 -11.79 14.32
N GLY A 14 -10.29 -11.84 14.92
CA GLY A 14 -11.55 -12.12 14.23
C GLY A 14 -11.86 -11.09 13.13
N ALA A 15 -11.63 -9.82 13.41
CA ALA A 15 -11.86 -8.77 12.47
C ALA A 15 -10.85 -8.77 11.28
N VAL A 16 -9.60 -9.16 11.51
CA VAL A 16 -8.60 -9.39 10.44
C VAL A 16 -9.00 -10.58 9.59
N GLN A 17 -9.38 -11.69 10.22
CA GLN A 17 -9.79 -12.90 9.52
C GLN A 17 -11.01 -12.67 8.61
N ALA A 18 -11.98 -11.89 9.07
CA ALA A 18 -13.17 -11.52 8.28
C ALA A 18 -12.85 -10.74 6.98
N ARG A 19 -11.64 -10.20 6.85
CA ARG A 19 -11.19 -9.45 5.66
C ARG A 19 -10.16 -10.17 4.82
N ARG A 20 -9.86 -11.40 5.16
CA ARG A 20 -8.81 -12.16 4.48
C ARG A 20 -9.08 -12.26 2.96
N GLU A 21 -10.30 -12.54 2.55
CA GLU A 21 -10.65 -12.69 1.15
C GLU A 21 -10.49 -11.36 0.37
N ASP A 22 -10.96 -10.26 0.92
CA ASP A 22 -10.80 -8.93 0.33
C ASP A 22 -9.32 -8.55 0.20
N ALA A 23 -8.53 -8.85 1.24
CA ALA A 23 -7.09 -8.58 1.24
C ALA A 23 -6.36 -9.42 0.19
N VAL A 24 -6.65 -10.72 0.10
CA VAL A 24 -6.07 -11.62 -0.90
C VAL A 24 -6.45 -11.16 -2.31
N SER A 25 -7.72 -10.82 -2.55
CA SER A 25 -8.21 -10.37 -3.86
C SER A 25 -7.50 -9.09 -4.30
N LEU A 26 -7.35 -8.12 -3.40
CA LEU A 26 -6.63 -6.88 -3.70
C LEU A 26 -5.15 -7.15 -3.97
N LEU A 27 -4.49 -8.02 -3.18
CA LEU A 27 -3.10 -8.37 -3.42
C LEU A 27 -2.91 -9.06 -4.76
N GLN A 28 -3.80 -9.99 -5.13
CA GLN A 28 -3.79 -10.63 -6.44
C GLN A 28 -3.91 -9.62 -7.56
N GLU A 29 -4.82 -8.67 -7.43
CA GLU A 29 -4.99 -7.60 -8.42
C GLU A 29 -3.72 -6.75 -8.55
N LEU A 30 -3.16 -6.28 -7.44
CA LEU A 30 -1.92 -5.51 -7.45
C LEU A 30 -0.75 -6.27 -8.09
N VAL A 31 -0.62 -7.57 -7.82
CA VAL A 31 0.44 -8.40 -8.39
C VAL A 31 0.26 -8.57 -9.90
N ARG A 32 -0.98 -8.73 -10.39
CA ARG A 32 -1.28 -8.88 -11.82
C ARG A 32 -1.01 -7.64 -12.65
N VAL A 33 -0.94 -6.48 -12.02
CA VAL A 33 -0.60 -5.23 -12.71
C VAL A 33 0.92 -5.05 -12.70
N PRO A 34 1.56 -5.07 -13.89
CA PRO A 34 2.98 -4.76 -14.01
C PRO A 34 3.28 -3.37 -13.44
N SER A 35 4.38 -3.27 -12.69
CA SER A 35 4.80 -2.01 -12.08
C SER A 35 6.31 -1.98 -11.86
N VAL A 36 7.07 -2.36 -12.89
CA VAL A 36 8.52 -2.19 -12.85
C VAL A 36 8.82 -0.72 -12.63
N THR A 37 9.87 -0.44 -11.84
CA THR A 37 10.26 0.93 -11.50
C THR A 37 10.33 1.81 -12.75
N GLY A 38 9.53 2.85 -12.79
CA GLY A 38 9.33 3.71 -13.96
C GLY A 38 7.98 3.52 -14.67
N GLU A 39 7.23 2.46 -14.38
CA GLU A 39 5.98 2.10 -15.05
C GLU A 39 4.81 1.92 -14.05
N GLU A 40 4.79 2.72 -12.98
CA GLU A 40 3.86 2.55 -11.86
C GLU A 40 2.45 3.10 -12.11
N GLY A 41 2.20 3.75 -13.26
CA GLY A 41 0.91 4.42 -13.54
C GLY A 41 -0.31 3.53 -13.38
N ALA A 42 -0.27 2.33 -13.93
CA ALA A 42 -1.40 1.40 -13.89
C ALA A 42 -1.68 0.88 -12.46
N VAL A 43 -0.64 0.55 -11.69
CA VAL A 43 -0.81 0.10 -10.30
C VAL A 43 -1.25 1.25 -9.40
N GLY A 44 -0.82 2.49 -9.69
CA GLY A 44 -1.29 3.70 -9.01
C GLY A 44 -2.81 3.86 -9.09
N ALA A 45 -3.40 3.61 -10.26
CA ALA A 45 -4.86 3.67 -10.44
C ALA A 45 -5.60 2.60 -9.61
N VAL A 46 -5.02 1.40 -9.44
CA VAL A 46 -5.58 0.37 -8.55
C VAL A 46 -5.56 0.83 -7.10
N VAL A 47 -4.47 1.45 -6.67
CA VAL A 47 -4.33 1.98 -5.29
C VAL A 47 -5.33 3.10 -5.04
N GLU A 48 -5.45 4.06 -5.97
CA GLU A 48 -6.41 5.17 -5.88
C GLU A 48 -7.84 4.67 -5.73
N ARG A 49 -8.25 3.70 -6.56
CA ARG A 49 -9.55 3.06 -6.47
C ARG A 49 -9.71 2.36 -5.11
N ALA A 50 -8.73 1.57 -4.69
CA ALA A 50 -8.79 0.84 -3.42
C ALA A 50 -8.91 1.78 -2.21
N PHE A 51 -8.31 2.97 -2.25
CA PHE A 51 -8.43 4.00 -1.24
C PHE A 51 -9.84 4.62 -1.25
N SER A 52 -10.35 4.94 -2.44
CA SER A 52 -11.69 5.52 -2.62
C SER A 52 -12.80 4.58 -2.14
N GLU A 53 -12.72 3.28 -2.46
CA GLU A 53 -13.65 2.25 -2.00
C GLU A 53 -13.68 2.14 -0.46
N ARG A 54 -12.55 2.43 0.19
CA ARG A 54 -12.41 2.48 1.66
C ARG A 54 -12.79 3.83 2.27
N ARG A 55 -13.32 4.75 1.45
CA ARG A 55 -13.76 6.09 1.87
C ARG A 55 -12.65 6.91 2.53
N LEU A 56 -11.44 6.77 2.03
CA LEU A 56 -10.35 7.66 2.37
C LEU A 56 -10.49 8.95 1.55
N ASP A 57 -10.03 10.07 2.11
CA ASP A 57 -9.82 11.30 1.38
C ASP A 57 -8.54 11.13 0.57
N VAL A 58 -8.69 11.03 -0.76
CA VAL A 58 -7.61 10.63 -1.67
C VAL A 58 -6.97 11.86 -2.30
N ASP A 59 -5.65 11.94 -2.22
CA ASP A 59 -4.82 12.90 -2.93
C ASP A 59 -3.83 12.15 -3.83
N THR A 60 -3.76 12.53 -5.10
CA THR A 60 -2.90 11.90 -6.10
C THR A 60 -2.06 12.98 -6.78
N TRP A 61 -0.74 12.78 -6.84
CA TRP A 61 0.18 13.73 -7.48
C TRP A 61 1.40 13.01 -8.06
N GLU A 62 2.01 13.62 -9.04
CA GLU A 62 3.33 13.21 -9.55
C GLU A 62 4.40 14.13 -8.98
N ALA A 63 5.51 13.55 -8.55
CA ALA A 63 6.68 14.34 -8.16
C ALA A 63 7.30 14.99 -9.39
N THR A 64 7.87 16.16 -9.20
CA THR A 64 8.65 16.85 -10.25
C THR A 64 10.15 16.76 -9.94
N ARG A 65 10.97 16.93 -10.97
CA ARG A 65 12.43 17.00 -10.79
C ARG A 65 12.81 18.18 -9.88
N GLU A 66 12.12 19.30 -9.97
CA GLU A 66 12.36 20.48 -9.15
C GLU A 66 12.09 20.20 -7.67
N GLU A 67 11.01 19.51 -7.36
CA GLU A 67 10.65 19.13 -5.99
C GLU A 67 11.61 18.10 -5.40
N THR A 68 12.18 17.22 -6.21
CA THR A 68 13.07 16.13 -5.73
C THR A 68 14.55 16.54 -5.71
N GLU A 69 14.95 17.58 -6.44
CA GLU A 69 16.36 18.00 -6.52
C GLU A 69 17.03 18.25 -5.16
N PRO A 70 16.38 18.89 -4.16
CA PRO A 70 16.97 19.07 -2.84
C PRO A 70 17.26 17.75 -2.10
N TYR A 71 16.66 16.66 -2.54
CA TYR A 71 16.73 15.32 -1.93
C TYR A 71 17.42 14.29 -2.83
N ARG A 72 18.12 14.74 -3.85
CA ARG A 72 18.75 13.90 -4.87
C ARG A 72 19.57 12.74 -4.31
N GLU A 73 20.27 12.98 -3.20
CA GLU A 73 21.07 11.96 -2.52
C GLU A 73 20.21 10.81 -1.96
N HIS A 74 18.91 11.05 -1.72
CA HIS A 74 18.00 10.08 -1.13
C HIS A 74 17.06 9.44 -2.13
N VAL A 75 16.72 10.13 -3.23
CA VAL A 75 15.77 9.63 -4.23
C VAL A 75 16.45 8.97 -5.43
N GLY A 76 17.77 9.08 -5.53
CA GLY A 76 18.54 8.57 -6.68
C GLY A 76 18.25 9.31 -7.98
N GLU A 77 18.85 8.85 -9.07
CA GLU A 77 18.61 9.40 -10.40
C GLU A 77 17.38 8.74 -11.04
N GLN A 78 16.36 9.55 -11.31
CA GLN A 78 15.17 9.13 -12.03
C GLN A 78 15.14 9.76 -13.42
N SER A 79 14.86 8.97 -14.45
CA SER A 79 14.78 9.45 -15.83
C SER A 79 13.53 10.33 -16.03
N SER A 80 12.43 9.97 -15.40
CA SER A 80 11.16 10.68 -15.43
C SER A 80 10.33 10.39 -14.19
N TYR A 81 9.45 11.32 -13.83
CA TYR A 81 8.40 11.14 -12.82
C TYR A 81 7.00 11.09 -13.45
N ALA A 82 6.88 11.30 -14.78
CA ALA A 82 5.61 11.27 -15.49
C ALA A 82 4.97 9.87 -15.46
N ASN A 83 3.66 9.81 -15.28
CA ASN A 83 2.87 8.58 -15.11
C ASN A 83 3.29 7.71 -13.91
N ARG A 84 3.83 8.33 -12.88
CA ARG A 84 4.28 7.68 -11.64
C ARG A 84 3.61 8.34 -10.43
N PRO A 85 2.30 8.20 -10.27
CA PRO A 85 1.58 8.90 -9.23
C PRO A 85 1.95 8.38 -7.83
N ASN A 86 2.13 9.31 -6.91
CA ASN A 86 2.01 9.03 -5.50
C ASN A 86 0.54 9.15 -5.13
N VAL A 87 0.04 8.22 -4.34
CA VAL A 87 -1.35 8.19 -3.90
C VAL A 87 -1.37 8.22 -2.38
N ALA A 88 -2.00 9.24 -1.81
CA ALA A 88 -2.22 9.34 -0.37
C ALA A 88 -3.71 9.18 -0.05
N GLY A 89 -4.00 8.35 0.95
CA GLY A 89 -5.35 8.20 1.48
C GLY A 89 -5.40 8.65 2.93
N THR A 90 -6.16 9.68 3.23
CA THR A 90 -6.29 10.24 4.57
C THR A 90 -7.60 9.83 5.21
N ARG A 91 -7.53 9.35 6.45
CA ARG A 91 -8.67 9.21 7.34
C ARG A 91 -8.54 10.21 8.48
N ARG A 92 -9.47 11.13 8.57
CA ARG A 92 -9.49 12.08 9.69
C ARG A 92 -10.05 11.40 10.93
N GLY A 93 -9.38 11.58 12.05
CA GLY A 93 -9.86 11.17 13.35
C GLY A 93 -10.74 12.23 14.01
N THR A 94 -11.06 12.01 15.29
CA THR A 94 -11.91 12.92 16.09
C THR A 94 -11.15 14.11 16.70
N GLY A 95 -9.82 14.12 16.58
CA GLY A 95 -8.95 15.17 17.12
C GLY A 95 -8.43 14.86 18.55
N GLY A 96 -7.29 15.46 18.91
CA GLY A 96 -6.70 15.35 20.25
C GLY A 96 -5.70 14.21 20.47
N GLY A 97 -5.55 13.29 19.51
CA GLY A 97 -4.60 12.19 19.59
C GLY A 97 -3.37 12.36 18.69
N ARG A 98 -2.65 11.26 18.47
CA ARG A 98 -1.48 11.23 17.59
C ARG A 98 -1.90 10.88 16.14
N SER A 99 -1.16 11.40 15.18
CA SER A 99 -1.24 10.95 13.78
C SER A 99 -0.34 9.74 13.55
N MET A 100 -0.73 8.89 12.59
CA MET A 100 0.04 7.74 12.14
C MET A 100 0.16 7.81 10.63
N LEU A 101 1.37 7.59 10.11
CA LEU A 101 1.66 7.45 8.70
C LEU A 101 2.03 6.00 8.43
N LEU A 102 1.36 5.38 7.45
CA LEU A 102 1.72 4.07 6.90
C LEU A 102 2.21 4.29 5.47
N ASN A 103 3.43 3.87 5.18
CA ASN A 103 4.06 4.06 3.89
C ASN A 103 4.34 2.71 3.21
N ALA A 104 4.16 2.67 1.90
CA ALA A 104 4.49 1.53 1.07
C ALA A 104 4.85 1.98 -0.35
N HIS A 105 5.74 1.25 -1.02
CA HIS A 105 5.96 1.39 -2.46
C HIS A 105 5.13 0.39 -3.25
N THR A 106 4.87 0.70 -4.52
CA THR A 106 4.09 -0.13 -5.44
C THR A 106 4.91 -0.67 -6.60
N ASP A 107 6.08 -0.07 -6.83
CA ASP A 107 7.00 -0.54 -7.85
C ASP A 107 7.65 -1.87 -7.48
N THR A 108 8.16 -2.53 -8.49
CA THR A 108 8.87 -3.80 -8.37
C THR A 108 10.12 -3.78 -9.25
N VAL A 109 11.10 -4.59 -8.88
CA VAL A 109 12.17 -4.92 -9.82
C VAL A 109 11.63 -5.82 -10.93
N ASP A 110 12.33 -5.83 -12.06
CA ASP A 110 12.04 -6.73 -13.17
C ASP A 110 11.90 -8.19 -12.69
N PRO A 111 10.94 -8.97 -13.20
CA PRO A 111 10.80 -10.38 -12.84
C PRO A 111 12.03 -11.23 -13.15
N GLY A 112 12.84 -10.83 -14.11
CA GLY A 112 14.02 -11.57 -14.56
C GLY A 112 13.66 -12.75 -15.46
N ASP A 113 14.49 -13.80 -15.41
CA ASP A 113 14.30 -14.99 -16.24
C ASP A 113 12.99 -15.71 -15.90
N PRO A 114 12.05 -15.84 -16.86
CA PRO A 114 10.79 -16.56 -16.64
C PRO A 114 10.99 -18.02 -16.22
N ALA A 115 12.08 -18.66 -16.63
CA ALA A 115 12.40 -20.03 -16.25
C ALA A 115 12.72 -20.21 -14.76
N ALA A 116 13.04 -19.13 -14.07
CA ALA A 116 13.26 -19.13 -12.61
C ALA A 116 11.96 -19.16 -11.80
N TRP A 117 10.80 -19.00 -12.47
CA TRP A 117 9.49 -18.98 -11.82
C TRP A 117 8.75 -20.30 -12.06
N ARG A 118 7.93 -20.71 -11.09
CA ARG A 118 7.02 -21.87 -11.24
C ARG A 118 5.87 -21.63 -12.22
N GLY A 119 5.67 -20.38 -12.63
CA GLY A 119 4.60 -19.96 -13.52
C GLY A 119 4.77 -18.47 -13.86
N ASP A 120 3.71 -17.82 -14.34
CA ASP A 120 3.77 -16.40 -14.62
C ASP A 120 4.03 -15.58 -13.36
N PRO A 121 5.13 -14.76 -13.32
CA PRO A 121 5.45 -13.90 -12.19
C PRO A 121 4.36 -12.86 -11.87
N LEU A 122 3.42 -12.61 -12.77
CA LEU A 122 2.30 -11.72 -12.57
C LEU A 122 0.96 -12.45 -12.31
N SER A 123 0.98 -13.75 -12.11
CA SER A 123 -0.25 -14.55 -11.93
C SER A 123 -1.02 -14.19 -10.66
N GLY A 124 -0.35 -13.85 -9.58
CA GLY A 124 -0.98 -13.72 -8.26
C GLY A 124 -1.61 -15.02 -7.81
N THR A 125 -1.00 -16.17 -8.14
CA THR A 125 -1.53 -17.50 -7.80
C THR A 125 -1.53 -17.71 -6.29
N LEU A 126 -2.66 -18.17 -5.75
CA LEU A 126 -2.79 -18.56 -4.35
C LEU A 126 -2.75 -20.10 -4.24
N GLU A 127 -1.78 -20.63 -3.50
CA GLU A 127 -1.66 -22.05 -3.19
C GLU A 127 -1.66 -22.21 -1.67
N GLY A 128 -2.75 -22.71 -1.11
CA GLY A 128 -2.94 -22.73 0.34
C GLY A 128 -2.91 -21.32 0.92
N ASP A 129 -1.93 -21.02 1.76
CA ASP A 129 -1.74 -19.71 2.38
C ASP A 129 -0.62 -18.87 1.74
N LEU A 130 -0.05 -19.33 0.62
CA LEU A 130 1.03 -18.65 -0.08
C LEU A 130 0.53 -18.00 -1.37
N LEU A 131 0.76 -16.70 -1.52
CA LEU A 131 0.48 -15.97 -2.75
C LEU A 131 1.79 -15.71 -3.50
N TYR A 132 1.86 -16.26 -4.71
CA TYR A 132 3.03 -16.19 -5.57
C TYR A 132 2.90 -15.04 -6.58
N GLY A 133 3.99 -14.30 -6.75
CA GLY A 133 4.09 -13.28 -7.79
C GLY A 133 5.10 -12.19 -7.47
N ARG A 134 5.57 -11.48 -8.49
CA ARG A 134 6.53 -10.38 -8.34
C ARG A 134 5.94 -9.25 -7.49
N GLY A 135 6.65 -8.86 -6.43
CA GLY A 135 6.23 -7.80 -5.53
C GLY A 135 5.20 -8.21 -4.48
N SER A 136 4.78 -9.50 -4.42
CA SER A 136 3.82 -9.94 -3.40
C SER A 136 4.35 -9.73 -1.98
N CYS A 137 5.63 -9.99 -1.73
CA CYS A 137 6.28 -9.82 -0.44
C CYS A 137 6.85 -8.40 -0.28
N ASP A 138 7.50 -7.87 -1.30
CA ASP A 138 8.16 -6.57 -1.29
C ASP A 138 7.58 -5.65 -2.39
N MET A 139 6.59 -4.73 -2.06
CA MET A 139 5.94 -4.79 -0.75
C MET A 139 4.41 -4.64 -0.88
N LYS A 140 3.82 -5.14 -2.01
CA LYS A 140 2.37 -5.03 -2.26
C LYS A 140 1.54 -5.69 -1.14
N GLY A 141 2.06 -6.78 -0.53
CA GLY A 141 1.45 -7.40 0.65
C GLY A 141 1.45 -6.49 1.88
N GLY A 142 2.52 -5.72 2.09
CA GLY A 142 2.59 -4.69 3.13
C GLY A 142 1.54 -3.60 2.92
N LEU A 143 1.40 -3.09 1.69
CA LEU A 143 0.39 -2.12 1.32
C LEU A 143 -1.03 -2.63 1.62
N VAL A 144 -1.34 -3.86 1.22
CA VAL A 144 -2.66 -4.47 1.49
C VAL A 144 -2.91 -4.60 3.00
N THR A 145 -1.90 -4.96 3.77
CA THR A 145 -1.99 -5.03 5.24
C THR A 145 -2.34 -3.66 5.84
N HIS A 146 -1.71 -2.58 5.34
CA HIS A 146 -2.04 -1.21 5.75
C HIS A 146 -3.50 -0.86 5.44
N LEU A 147 -3.99 -1.21 4.25
CA LEU A 147 -5.36 -0.94 3.83
C LEU A 147 -6.40 -1.76 4.58
N SER A 148 -6.09 -3.00 4.91
CA SER A 148 -6.98 -3.86 5.68
C SER A 148 -7.23 -3.32 7.09
N ARG A 149 -6.27 -2.60 7.67
CA ARG A 149 -6.40 -1.90 8.94
C ARG A 149 -7.21 -0.61 8.86
N SER A 150 -7.28 0.00 7.68
CA SER A 150 -7.92 1.31 7.48
C SER A 150 -9.45 1.25 7.42
N THR A 151 -10.07 0.08 7.52
CA THR A 151 -11.52 -0.08 7.43
C THR A 151 -12.21 0.24 8.77
N PRO A 152 -13.35 0.97 8.78
CA PRO A 152 -13.96 1.56 9.98
C PRO A 152 -14.31 0.61 11.13
N SER A 153 -14.47 -0.69 10.85
CA SER A 153 -14.94 -1.66 11.84
C SER A 153 -13.85 -2.27 12.72
N LEU A 154 -12.57 -2.01 12.43
CA LEU A 154 -11.46 -2.61 13.18
C LEU A 154 -10.81 -1.70 14.20
N ILE A 155 -10.96 -0.39 14.05
CA ILE A 155 -10.32 0.56 14.94
C ILE A 155 -11.28 1.74 15.12
N SER A 156 -11.90 1.83 16.28
CA SER A 156 -12.17 3.14 16.87
C SER A 156 -10.81 3.75 17.24
N VAL A 157 -9.98 4.01 16.24
CA VAL A 157 -8.80 4.84 16.45
C VAL A 157 -9.29 6.26 16.30
N SER A 158 -9.54 6.86 17.43
CA SER A 158 -9.44 8.30 17.53
C SER A 158 -8.09 8.67 16.94
N ASP A 159 -8.11 9.37 15.80
CA ASP A 159 -6.98 10.06 15.22
C ASP A 159 -5.89 9.25 14.54
N CYS A 160 -6.19 8.65 13.38
CA CYS A 160 -5.14 8.23 12.46
C CYS A 160 -5.25 9.04 11.15
N ALA A 161 -4.38 9.99 10.96
CA ALA A 161 -4.19 10.65 9.67
C ALA A 161 -2.99 9.99 9.00
N VAL A 162 -3.20 9.35 7.85
CA VAL A 162 -2.13 9.04 6.92
C VAL A 162 -1.89 10.34 6.14
N THR A 163 -0.99 11.14 6.63
CA THR A 163 -0.60 12.40 5.98
C THR A 163 0.84 12.25 5.53
N LEU A 164 1.10 12.32 4.24
CA LEU A 164 2.45 12.49 3.74
C LEU A 164 2.87 13.94 3.95
N PRO A 165 3.96 14.21 4.69
CA PRO A 165 4.34 15.57 5.08
C PRO A 165 5.00 16.40 3.97
N TRP A 166 4.96 15.98 2.71
CA TRP A 166 5.71 16.58 1.61
C TRP A 166 5.02 17.74 0.89
N ARG A 167 3.79 18.05 1.25
CA ARG A 167 3.16 19.30 0.79
C ARG A 167 3.13 20.33 1.89
N ARG A 168 4.10 21.23 1.90
CA ARG A 168 4.33 22.47 2.66
C ARG A 168 5.34 22.31 3.81
N LEU A 169 6.57 22.53 3.49
CA LEU A 169 7.43 23.45 4.22
C LEU A 169 7.60 24.71 3.40
#